data_8b6d2eb5d0de99e8ce3fa71178155e32
#
_entry.id   8b6d2eb5d0de99e8ce3fa71178155e32
#
_cell.length_a   1.000
_cell.length_b   1.000
_cell.length_c   1.000
_cell.angle_alpha   90.00
_cell.angle_beta   90.00
_cell.angle_gamma   90.00
#
_symmetry.space_group_name_H-M   'P 1'
#
loop_
_entity.id
_entity.type
_entity.pdbx_description
1 polymer ?
#
loop_
_entity_poly.entity_id
_entity_poly.type
_entity_poly.pdbx_seq_one_letter_code
_entity_poly.pdbx_strand_id
1 'polypeptide(L)'
;MKKVLATVLALVMALALCSVSWAANPASVSNAEELKTAIGAATAENNTITLTENIDLSESVTINKSGVNLVIDLGGKKISGSSQLFDIYSPVTFKNGTIDVTYNGSASICVMWLNGGAKLALENDVIVNAAKSAGATGSVFAVGFWSDCDRAELTINGKITGDNGATINGTITTNTNKVTVNGTIDVAGHALYLAGNGITDINNGACVKGDAGIEIRAGVLNINGGTVESTGTYSVPSANGNGTTASGAALIVAEHTTNQGITVNVNSGNIKAASAGKAIAVSDPQSTGGNDVKLNVAGGNVVGGIQVEESIETAKPVAVTGGTFSSDVSAYTADNTPVAFTFNEGTSNNRTYYVGAGTIQNVANNLSAGQQLWIVKGTVTLMGVPAGVTVYPEHDTVVSVNGKDISNEFDGYTVPQSSGYYYYQPTTDTKTTDTKG
;
A
#
# COMPACT_ATOMS: atom_id res chain seq x y z
N MET A 1 -54.60 52.93 -17.90
CA MET A 1 -53.28 52.52 -18.34
C MET A 1 -52.24 52.41 -17.21
N LYS A 2 -52.04 53.45 -16.34
CA LYS A 2 -51.01 53.38 -15.30
C LYS A 2 -51.18 52.26 -14.25
N LYS A 3 -52.41 51.86 -13.88
CA LYS A 3 -52.68 50.77 -12.91
C LYS A 3 -52.42 49.39 -13.51
N VAL A 4 -52.69 49.19 -14.80
CA VAL A 4 -52.42 47.90 -15.51
C VAL A 4 -50.94 47.70 -15.72
N LEU A 5 -50.19 48.76 -16.02
CA LEU A 5 -48.74 48.69 -16.19
C LEU A 5 -48.02 48.37 -14.84
N ALA A 6 -48.52 48.94 -13.71
CA ALA A 6 -47.99 48.60 -12.39
C ALA A 6 -48.26 47.15 -12.01
N THR A 7 -49.40 46.59 -12.31
CA THR A 7 -49.75 45.19 -12.02
C THR A 7 -48.93 44.23 -12.89
N VAL A 8 -48.70 44.52 -14.20
CA VAL A 8 -47.88 43.72 -15.09
C VAL A 8 -46.40 43.77 -14.65
N LEU A 9 -45.90 44.97 -14.25
CA LEU A 9 -44.55 45.12 -13.75
C LEU A 9 -44.32 44.38 -12.40
N ALA A 10 -45.32 44.39 -11.52
CA ALA A 10 -45.29 43.64 -10.26
C ALA A 10 -45.34 42.11 -10.52
N LEU A 11 -46.09 41.66 -11.51
CA LEU A 11 -46.17 40.25 -11.87
C LEU A 11 -44.85 39.75 -12.54
N VAL A 12 -44.27 40.59 -13.41
CA VAL A 12 -42.95 40.31 -14.00
C VAL A 12 -41.84 40.33 -12.97
N MET A 13 -41.84 41.25 -12.00
CA MET A 13 -40.92 41.26 -10.88
C MET A 13 -41.15 40.07 -9.94
N ALA A 14 -42.40 39.66 -9.67
CA ALA A 14 -42.73 38.50 -8.88
C ALA A 14 -42.28 37.19 -9.59
N LEU A 15 -42.40 37.10 -10.93
CA LEU A 15 -41.86 36.02 -11.72
C LEU A 15 -40.33 36.05 -11.83
N ALA A 16 -39.72 37.24 -11.83
CA ALA A 16 -38.26 37.37 -11.80
C ALA A 16 -37.66 37.17 -10.41
N LEU A 17 -38.42 37.42 -9.33
CA LEU A 17 -38.05 37.12 -7.94
C LEU A 17 -38.40 35.68 -7.53
N CYS A 18 -39.17 34.94 -8.33
CA CYS A 18 -39.39 33.53 -8.21
C CYS A 18 -38.33 32.69 -8.95
N SER A 19 -37.17 33.26 -9.26
CA SER A 19 -35.93 32.48 -9.20
C SER A 19 -35.58 32.28 -7.74
N VAL A 20 -36.50 31.65 -6.98
CA VAL A 20 -36.10 30.92 -5.79
C VAL A 20 -34.94 30.06 -6.26
N SER A 21 -33.76 30.31 -5.73
CA SER A 21 -32.72 29.30 -5.74
C SER A 21 -33.37 28.11 -5.01
N TRP A 22 -34.00 27.24 -5.76
CA TRP A 22 -34.20 25.90 -5.30
C TRP A 22 -32.81 25.46 -4.96
N ALA A 23 -32.48 25.35 -3.68
CA ALA A 23 -31.37 24.54 -3.28
C ALA A 23 -31.62 23.23 -4.04
N ALA A 24 -30.85 23.04 -5.11
CA ALA A 24 -31.16 22.00 -6.07
C ALA A 24 -31.09 20.71 -5.27
N ASN A 25 -32.23 20.08 -5.04
CA ASN A 25 -32.27 18.79 -4.39
C ASN A 25 -31.36 17.86 -5.22
N PRO A 26 -30.53 17.04 -4.57
CA PRO A 26 -29.74 16.06 -5.29
C PRO A 26 -30.67 15.32 -6.25
N ALA A 27 -30.23 15.12 -7.50
CA ALA A 27 -31.02 14.40 -8.48
C ALA A 27 -31.25 12.99 -7.96
N SER A 28 -32.53 12.58 -7.84
CA SER A 28 -32.90 11.23 -7.44
C SER A 28 -33.14 10.39 -8.70
N VAL A 29 -32.53 9.21 -8.79
CA VAL A 29 -32.57 8.34 -9.95
C VAL A 29 -32.95 6.91 -9.57
N SER A 30 -33.75 6.25 -10.42
CA SER A 30 -34.26 4.89 -10.19
C SER A 30 -33.86 3.89 -11.27
N ASN A 31 -33.29 4.35 -12.37
CA ASN A 31 -32.95 3.53 -13.53
C ASN A 31 -31.75 4.10 -14.30
N ALA A 32 -31.24 3.33 -15.27
CA ALA A 32 -30.05 3.65 -16.05
C ALA A 32 -30.20 4.95 -16.89
N GLU A 33 -31.35 5.20 -17.48
CA GLU A 33 -31.56 6.38 -18.32
C GLU A 33 -31.62 7.66 -17.47
N GLU A 34 -32.28 7.59 -16.31
CA GLU A 34 -32.28 8.70 -15.35
C GLU A 34 -30.86 8.99 -14.84
N LEU A 35 -30.04 7.96 -14.54
CA LEU A 35 -28.67 8.11 -14.13
C LEU A 35 -27.84 8.82 -15.20
N LYS A 36 -27.89 8.37 -16.45
CA LYS A 36 -27.19 8.99 -17.59
C LYS A 36 -27.63 10.45 -17.79
N THR A 37 -28.95 10.71 -17.71
CA THR A 37 -29.51 12.06 -17.83
C THR A 37 -29.03 12.97 -16.69
N ALA A 38 -29.05 12.49 -15.44
CA ALA A 38 -28.61 13.25 -14.28
C ALA A 38 -27.11 13.57 -14.34
N ILE A 39 -26.25 12.61 -14.76
CA ILE A 39 -24.83 12.84 -15.00
C ILE A 39 -24.66 13.94 -16.06
N GLY A 40 -25.39 13.86 -17.17
CA GLY A 40 -25.37 14.89 -18.22
C GLY A 40 -25.79 16.29 -17.76
N ALA A 41 -26.74 16.37 -16.83
CA ALA A 41 -27.29 17.62 -16.29
C ALA A 41 -26.52 18.18 -15.09
N ALA A 42 -25.58 17.43 -14.50
CA ALA A 42 -24.84 17.85 -13.30
C ALA A 42 -24.05 19.15 -13.53
N THR A 43 -24.05 20.03 -12.53
CA THR A 43 -23.31 21.30 -12.48
C THR A 43 -22.47 21.38 -11.21
N ALA A 44 -21.63 22.41 -11.06
CA ALA A 44 -20.83 22.59 -9.85
C ALA A 44 -21.69 22.81 -8.59
N GLU A 45 -22.85 23.50 -8.74
CA GLU A 45 -23.79 23.74 -7.65
C GLU A 45 -24.72 22.53 -7.40
N ASN A 46 -24.94 21.69 -8.42
CA ASN A 46 -25.84 20.54 -8.37
C ASN A 46 -25.10 19.29 -8.86
N ASN A 47 -24.22 18.79 -8.03
CA ASN A 47 -23.27 17.75 -8.37
C ASN A 47 -23.55 16.38 -7.71
N THR A 48 -24.67 16.26 -6.96
CA THR A 48 -24.99 15.02 -6.26
C THR A 48 -26.18 14.32 -6.92
N ILE A 49 -25.98 13.02 -7.19
CA ILE A 49 -26.99 12.11 -7.72
C ILE A 49 -27.20 11.01 -6.69
N THR A 50 -28.46 10.78 -6.28
CA THR A 50 -28.79 9.75 -5.29
C THR A 50 -29.66 8.66 -5.92
N LEU A 51 -29.26 7.40 -5.77
CA LEU A 51 -30.04 6.26 -6.20
C LEU A 51 -31.21 6.00 -5.24
N THR A 52 -32.39 5.80 -5.77
CA THR A 52 -33.59 5.38 -5.02
C THR A 52 -33.88 3.89 -5.17
N GLU A 53 -33.36 3.27 -6.24
CA GLU A 53 -33.51 1.84 -6.55
C GLU A 53 -32.18 1.25 -7.01
N ASN A 54 -32.10 -0.08 -7.05
CA ASN A 54 -30.98 -0.77 -7.70
C ASN A 54 -31.04 -0.51 -9.21
N ILE A 55 -29.86 -0.27 -9.81
CA ILE A 55 -29.76 0.00 -11.26
C ILE A 55 -28.89 -1.08 -11.90
N ASP A 56 -29.41 -1.69 -12.96
CA ASP A 56 -28.65 -2.59 -13.82
C ASP A 56 -28.22 -1.84 -15.09
N LEU A 57 -26.90 -1.84 -15.36
CA LEU A 57 -26.33 -1.19 -16.53
C LEU A 57 -26.00 -2.25 -17.60
N SER A 58 -26.71 -2.20 -18.71
CA SER A 58 -26.44 -3.02 -19.89
C SER A 58 -25.31 -2.47 -20.76
N GLU A 59 -24.95 -1.19 -20.56
CA GLU A 59 -23.93 -0.47 -21.32
C GLU A 59 -23.11 0.41 -20.38
N SER A 60 -21.86 0.70 -20.75
CA SER A 60 -20.99 1.62 -20.02
C SER A 60 -21.55 3.04 -20.01
N VAL A 61 -21.39 3.70 -18.86
CA VAL A 61 -21.78 5.10 -18.66
C VAL A 61 -20.53 5.97 -18.63
N THR A 62 -20.50 6.96 -19.51
CA THR A 62 -19.39 7.93 -19.56
C THR A 62 -19.61 9.07 -18.56
N ILE A 63 -18.63 9.29 -17.69
CA ILE A 63 -18.57 10.42 -16.76
C ILE A 63 -17.52 11.42 -17.27
N ASN A 64 -18.00 12.48 -17.96
CA ASN A 64 -17.14 13.52 -18.54
C ASN A 64 -17.76 14.90 -18.28
N LYS A 65 -17.52 15.44 -17.09
CA LYS A 65 -18.09 16.72 -16.61
C LYS A 65 -16.99 17.65 -16.14
N SER A 66 -16.41 18.40 -17.08
CA SER A 66 -15.35 19.35 -16.75
C SER A 66 -15.81 20.39 -15.71
N GLY A 67 -14.99 20.59 -14.66
CA GLY A 67 -15.28 21.56 -13.59
C GLY A 67 -16.35 21.09 -12.57
N VAL A 68 -16.84 19.86 -12.67
CA VAL A 68 -17.81 19.28 -11.72
C VAL A 68 -17.13 18.17 -10.93
N ASN A 69 -17.16 18.26 -9.61
CA ASN A 69 -16.82 17.15 -8.71
C ASN A 69 -18.09 16.34 -8.44
N LEU A 70 -18.39 15.41 -9.33
CA LEU A 70 -19.63 14.61 -9.27
C LEU A 70 -19.63 13.72 -8.03
N VAL A 71 -20.77 13.62 -7.36
CA VAL A 71 -21.01 12.68 -6.26
C VAL A 71 -22.15 11.75 -6.66
N ILE A 72 -21.90 10.46 -6.70
CA ILE A 72 -22.92 9.42 -6.89
C ILE A 72 -23.15 8.74 -5.56
N ASP A 73 -24.22 9.14 -4.89
CA ASP A 73 -24.68 8.52 -3.64
C ASP A 73 -25.54 7.31 -3.98
N LEU A 74 -25.02 6.13 -3.73
CA LEU A 74 -25.72 4.90 -4.04
C LEU A 74 -26.93 4.65 -3.12
N GLY A 75 -27.14 5.45 -2.06
CA GLY A 75 -28.31 5.39 -1.19
C GLY A 75 -28.55 4.03 -0.53
N GLY A 76 -27.49 3.27 -0.28
CA GLY A 76 -27.58 1.87 0.15
C GLY A 76 -27.98 0.90 -0.95
N LYS A 77 -28.06 1.35 -2.21
CA LYS A 77 -28.45 0.57 -3.37
C LYS A 77 -27.23 0.02 -4.12
N LYS A 78 -27.52 -0.67 -5.22
CA LYS A 78 -26.52 -1.32 -6.05
C LYS A 78 -26.61 -0.83 -7.51
N ILE A 79 -25.44 -0.55 -8.11
CA ILE A 79 -25.28 -0.53 -9.56
C ILE A 79 -24.67 -1.85 -9.98
N SER A 80 -25.32 -2.57 -10.90
CA SER A 80 -24.86 -3.88 -11.39
C SER A 80 -24.71 -3.91 -12.90
N GLY A 81 -24.01 -4.94 -13.38
CA GLY A 81 -23.88 -5.27 -14.80
C GLY A 81 -22.99 -6.48 -15.04
N SER A 82 -22.78 -6.80 -16.30
CA SER A 82 -22.01 -7.98 -16.73
C SER A 82 -20.72 -7.63 -17.48
N SER A 83 -20.36 -6.35 -17.56
CA SER A 83 -19.18 -5.85 -18.27
C SER A 83 -18.67 -4.58 -17.61
N GLN A 84 -17.88 -3.78 -18.34
CA GLN A 84 -17.49 -2.43 -17.93
C GLN A 84 -18.72 -1.57 -17.65
N LEU A 85 -18.70 -0.83 -16.54
CA LEU A 85 -19.80 0.03 -16.13
C LEU A 85 -19.52 1.51 -16.35
N PHE A 86 -18.28 1.97 -16.18
CA PHE A 86 -17.97 3.40 -16.26
C PHE A 86 -16.68 3.68 -17.04
N ASP A 87 -16.77 4.72 -17.90
CA ASP A 87 -15.64 5.44 -18.49
C ASP A 87 -15.52 6.81 -17.83
N ILE A 88 -14.46 7.05 -17.07
CA ILE A 88 -14.32 8.22 -16.20
C ILE A 88 -13.27 9.15 -16.77
N TYR A 89 -13.65 10.40 -17.10
CA TYR A 89 -12.82 11.47 -17.64
C TYR A 89 -12.76 12.71 -16.72
N SER A 90 -13.54 12.71 -15.64
CA SER A 90 -13.65 13.85 -14.74
C SER A 90 -13.81 13.38 -13.29
N PRO A 91 -13.66 14.28 -12.30
CA PRO A 91 -13.77 13.90 -10.89
C PRO A 91 -15.13 13.31 -10.54
N VAL A 92 -15.11 12.14 -9.88
CA VAL A 92 -16.31 11.47 -9.35
C VAL A 92 -16.00 10.79 -8.02
N THR A 93 -16.95 10.91 -7.10
CA THR A 93 -16.95 10.21 -5.81
C THR A 93 -18.15 9.28 -5.75
N PHE A 94 -17.94 8.00 -5.48
CA PHE A 94 -19.00 7.07 -5.11
C PHE A 94 -19.05 6.93 -3.59
N LYS A 95 -20.27 6.90 -3.04
CA LYS A 95 -20.49 6.67 -1.61
C LYS A 95 -21.73 5.84 -1.35
N ASN A 96 -21.79 5.18 -0.18
CA ASN A 96 -22.97 4.59 0.42
C ASN A 96 -23.64 3.51 -0.46
N GLY A 97 -22.94 2.43 -0.80
CA GLY A 97 -23.56 1.30 -1.51
C GLY A 97 -22.60 0.40 -2.27
N THR A 98 -23.11 -0.29 -3.29
CA THR A 98 -22.36 -1.35 -3.96
C THR A 98 -22.32 -1.14 -5.48
N ILE A 99 -21.15 -1.38 -6.08
CA ILE A 99 -20.96 -1.57 -7.52
C ILE A 99 -20.60 -3.04 -7.73
N ASP A 100 -21.40 -3.76 -8.54
CA ASP A 100 -21.36 -5.23 -8.59
C ASP A 100 -21.35 -5.73 -10.04
N VAL A 101 -20.26 -6.33 -10.45
CA VAL A 101 -20.10 -6.93 -11.78
C VAL A 101 -19.81 -8.42 -11.65
N THR A 102 -20.53 -9.22 -12.44
CA THR A 102 -20.22 -10.62 -12.68
C THR A 102 -19.96 -10.84 -14.16
N TYR A 103 -18.69 -10.82 -14.53
CA TYR A 103 -18.24 -10.92 -15.92
C TYR A 103 -18.18 -12.37 -16.41
N ASN A 104 -18.59 -12.59 -17.66
CA ASN A 104 -18.62 -13.93 -18.30
C ASN A 104 -17.92 -13.95 -19.67
N GLY A 105 -16.96 -13.11 -19.91
CA GLY A 105 -16.28 -13.02 -21.20
C GLY A 105 -14.87 -13.60 -21.20
N SER A 106 -14.21 -13.51 -22.36
CA SER A 106 -12.83 -13.95 -22.57
C SER A 106 -11.80 -12.81 -22.64
N ALA A 107 -12.24 -11.58 -22.88
CA ALA A 107 -11.36 -10.41 -22.87
C ALA A 107 -11.11 -9.95 -21.43
N SER A 108 -9.97 -9.34 -21.15
CA SER A 108 -9.76 -8.67 -19.86
C SER A 108 -10.47 -7.33 -19.84
N ILE A 109 -11.15 -7.02 -18.74
CA ILE A 109 -11.91 -5.76 -18.57
C ILE A 109 -11.56 -5.08 -17.24
N CYS A 110 -11.86 -3.77 -17.17
CA CYS A 110 -12.02 -3.06 -15.91
C CYS A 110 -13.47 -2.63 -15.74
N VAL A 111 -14.00 -2.76 -14.52
CA VAL A 111 -15.34 -2.28 -14.18
C VAL A 111 -15.44 -0.78 -14.37
N MET A 112 -14.39 -0.06 -13.97
CA MET A 112 -14.24 1.37 -14.14
C MET A 112 -12.90 1.68 -14.82
N TRP A 113 -12.92 2.40 -15.95
CA TRP A 113 -11.74 2.92 -16.60
C TRP A 113 -11.53 4.39 -16.26
N LEU A 114 -10.31 4.72 -15.80
CA LEU A 114 -9.86 6.09 -15.61
C LEU A 114 -9.10 6.56 -16.86
N ASN A 115 -9.50 7.71 -17.36
CA ASN A 115 -8.87 8.38 -18.48
C ASN A 115 -8.16 9.66 -18.01
N GLY A 116 -7.45 10.37 -18.90
CA GLY A 116 -6.63 11.50 -18.53
C GLY A 116 -7.37 12.56 -17.70
N GLY A 117 -6.81 12.92 -16.54
CA GLY A 117 -7.37 13.90 -15.61
C GLY A 117 -8.53 13.41 -14.73
N ALA A 118 -8.94 12.15 -14.88
CA ALA A 118 -9.99 11.55 -14.03
C ALA A 118 -9.55 11.50 -12.56
N LYS A 119 -10.52 11.70 -11.65
CA LYS A 119 -10.29 11.51 -10.21
C LYS A 119 -11.44 10.66 -9.66
N LEU A 120 -11.14 9.45 -9.24
CA LEU A 120 -12.10 8.54 -8.65
C LEU A 120 -11.84 8.39 -7.15
N ALA A 121 -12.86 8.65 -6.35
CA ALA A 121 -12.88 8.30 -4.95
C ALA A 121 -13.97 7.25 -4.66
N LEU A 122 -13.58 6.18 -3.99
CA LEU A 122 -14.47 5.17 -3.43
C LEU A 122 -14.48 5.38 -1.91
N GLU A 123 -15.58 5.91 -1.37
CA GLU A 123 -15.68 6.22 0.06
C GLU A 123 -15.75 4.97 0.93
N ASN A 124 -15.59 5.12 2.25
CA ASN A 124 -15.46 4.02 3.23
C ASN A 124 -16.62 3.01 3.20
N ASP A 125 -17.81 3.46 2.80
CA ASP A 125 -19.06 2.70 2.74
C ASP A 125 -19.38 2.16 1.35
N VAL A 126 -18.43 2.24 0.42
CA VAL A 126 -18.54 1.67 -0.93
C VAL A 126 -17.91 0.29 -1.00
N ILE A 127 -18.64 -0.64 -1.60
CA ILE A 127 -18.13 -1.95 -1.98
C ILE A 127 -18.12 -2.05 -3.51
N VAL A 128 -16.97 -2.37 -4.10
CA VAL A 128 -16.84 -2.74 -5.51
C VAL A 128 -16.56 -4.23 -5.59
N ASN A 129 -17.50 -4.99 -6.16
CA ASN A 129 -17.31 -6.41 -6.44
C ASN A 129 -17.06 -6.61 -7.94
N ALA A 130 -15.85 -6.95 -8.30
CA ALA A 130 -15.42 -7.21 -9.68
C ALA A 130 -15.21 -8.71 -9.89
N ALA A 131 -16.29 -9.47 -9.91
CA ALA A 131 -16.24 -10.94 -9.98
C ALA A 131 -16.28 -11.44 -11.44
N LYS A 132 -15.77 -12.65 -11.64
CA LYS A 132 -15.95 -13.41 -12.87
C LYS A 132 -16.72 -14.71 -12.62
N SER A 133 -17.53 -15.13 -13.60
CA SER A 133 -18.20 -16.41 -13.56
C SER A 133 -17.23 -17.57 -13.79
N ALA A 134 -17.61 -18.78 -13.42
CA ALA A 134 -16.77 -19.98 -13.55
C ALA A 134 -16.32 -20.29 -14.99
N GLY A 135 -17.00 -19.78 -16.02
CA GLY A 135 -16.64 -19.97 -17.44
C GLY A 135 -15.83 -18.84 -18.05
N ALA A 136 -15.64 -17.73 -17.32
CA ALA A 136 -14.88 -16.59 -17.82
C ALA A 136 -13.38 -16.87 -17.84
N THR A 137 -12.72 -16.57 -18.96
CA THR A 137 -11.27 -16.71 -19.12
C THR A 137 -10.53 -15.37 -19.09
N GLY A 138 -11.24 -14.26 -19.29
CA GLY A 138 -10.68 -12.92 -19.13
C GLY A 138 -10.50 -12.52 -17.66
N SER A 139 -9.57 -11.62 -17.39
CA SER A 139 -9.37 -11.01 -16.07
C SER A 139 -10.33 -9.85 -15.86
N VAL A 140 -10.82 -9.67 -14.64
CA VAL A 140 -11.66 -8.55 -14.26
C VAL A 140 -10.97 -7.73 -13.19
N PHE A 141 -10.69 -6.47 -13.49
CA PHE A 141 -10.20 -5.50 -12.52
C PHE A 141 -11.33 -4.56 -12.09
N ALA A 142 -11.36 -4.19 -10.83
CA ALA A 142 -12.33 -3.21 -10.35
C ALA A 142 -12.08 -1.83 -10.99
N VAL A 143 -10.81 -1.39 -11.05
CA VAL A 143 -10.43 -0.09 -11.61
C VAL A 143 -9.18 -0.25 -12.48
N GLY A 144 -9.18 0.40 -13.65
CA GLY A 144 -8.03 0.46 -14.53
C GLY A 144 -7.72 1.88 -15.00
N PHE A 145 -6.44 2.17 -15.18
CA PHE A 145 -5.96 3.38 -15.83
C PHE A 145 -5.76 3.08 -17.32
N TRP A 146 -6.43 3.82 -18.18
CA TRP A 146 -6.35 3.62 -19.63
C TRP A 146 -4.96 3.96 -20.18
N SER A 147 -4.63 3.45 -21.36
CA SER A 147 -3.28 3.49 -21.94
C SER A 147 -2.66 4.88 -22.15
N ASP A 148 -3.47 5.91 -22.29
CA ASP A 148 -3.05 7.30 -22.46
C ASP A 148 -3.35 8.17 -21.22
N CYS A 149 -3.63 7.53 -20.09
CA CYS A 149 -4.02 8.18 -18.87
C CYS A 149 -2.88 9.04 -18.30
N ASP A 150 -3.16 10.31 -18.05
CA ASP A 150 -2.25 11.27 -17.46
C ASP A 150 -2.94 12.07 -16.36
N ARG A 151 -2.29 12.23 -15.20
CA ARG A 151 -2.80 12.96 -14.02
C ARG A 151 -4.14 12.43 -13.49
N ALA A 152 -4.40 11.15 -13.68
CA ALA A 152 -5.55 10.52 -13.05
C ALA A 152 -5.23 10.11 -11.62
N GLU A 153 -6.24 10.16 -10.76
CA GLU A 153 -6.12 9.84 -9.35
C GLU A 153 -7.20 8.81 -8.96
N LEU A 154 -6.78 7.77 -8.24
CA LEU A 154 -7.65 6.79 -7.62
C LEU A 154 -7.45 6.81 -6.11
N THR A 155 -8.53 7.03 -5.36
CA THR A 155 -8.54 6.91 -3.90
C THR A 155 -9.51 5.81 -3.47
N ILE A 156 -9.00 4.81 -2.77
CA ILE A 156 -9.76 3.67 -2.27
C ILE A 156 -9.83 3.79 -0.75
N ASN A 157 -10.95 4.32 -0.23
CA ASN A 157 -11.27 4.32 1.19
C ASN A 157 -12.18 3.13 1.53
N GLY A 158 -12.97 2.65 0.57
CA GLY A 158 -13.92 1.57 0.70
C GLY A 158 -13.32 0.19 0.51
N LYS A 159 -14.12 -0.74 0.01
CA LYS A 159 -13.73 -2.14 -0.18
C LYS A 159 -13.83 -2.57 -1.64
N ILE A 160 -12.79 -3.24 -2.13
CA ILE A 160 -12.78 -3.94 -3.43
C ILE A 160 -12.70 -5.44 -3.17
N THR A 161 -13.54 -6.22 -3.88
CA THR A 161 -13.58 -7.68 -3.86
C THR A 161 -13.72 -8.24 -5.27
N GLY A 162 -13.52 -9.54 -5.45
CA GLY A 162 -13.74 -10.24 -6.72
C GLY A 162 -12.48 -10.86 -7.30
N ASP A 163 -12.23 -10.67 -8.60
CA ASP A 163 -11.12 -11.30 -9.32
C ASP A 163 -9.81 -10.53 -9.09
N ASN A 164 -9.74 -9.25 -9.51
CA ASN A 164 -8.57 -8.38 -9.27
C ASN A 164 -8.99 -6.98 -8.81
N GLY A 165 -8.07 -6.27 -8.15
CA GLY A 165 -8.33 -4.94 -7.61
C GLY A 165 -8.13 -3.82 -8.62
N ALA A 166 -6.96 -3.17 -8.63
CA ALA A 166 -6.69 -2.07 -9.55
C ALA A 166 -5.44 -2.31 -10.40
N THR A 167 -5.43 -1.70 -11.60
CA THR A 167 -4.30 -1.81 -12.53
C THR A 167 -3.91 -0.46 -13.16
N ILE A 168 -2.60 -0.25 -13.35
CA ILE A 168 -2.06 0.82 -14.19
C ILE A 168 -1.53 0.18 -15.48
N ASN A 169 -2.00 0.68 -16.63
CA ASN A 169 -1.61 0.14 -17.93
C ASN A 169 -0.10 0.30 -18.19
N GLY A 170 0.55 -0.76 -18.67
CA GLY A 170 1.99 -0.81 -18.89
C GLY A 170 2.53 0.15 -19.96
N THR A 171 1.66 0.72 -20.81
CA THR A 171 2.07 1.73 -21.80
C THR A 171 2.22 3.15 -21.21
N ILE A 172 1.76 3.37 -19.99
CA ILE A 172 1.87 4.67 -19.32
C ILE A 172 3.31 4.90 -18.90
N THR A 173 3.93 5.96 -19.43
CA THR A 173 5.33 6.32 -19.17
C THR A 173 5.49 7.54 -18.27
N THR A 174 4.42 8.28 -17.99
CA THR A 174 4.43 9.48 -17.14
C THR A 174 4.16 9.11 -15.67
N ASN A 175 4.91 9.70 -14.76
CA ASN A 175 4.78 9.46 -13.32
C ASN A 175 3.78 10.42 -12.64
N THR A 176 2.69 10.74 -13.32
CA THR A 176 1.70 11.73 -12.90
C THR A 176 0.41 11.12 -12.35
N ASN A 177 0.17 9.84 -12.63
CA ASN A 177 -0.98 9.11 -12.11
C ASN A 177 -0.76 8.72 -10.66
N LYS A 178 -1.83 8.71 -9.87
CA LYS A 178 -1.76 8.41 -8.45
C LYS A 178 -2.80 7.40 -8.01
N VAL A 179 -2.37 6.41 -7.20
CA VAL A 179 -3.24 5.49 -6.47
C VAL A 179 -3.02 5.68 -4.98
N THR A 180 -4.08 5.86 -4.21
CA THR A 180 -4.04 5.95 -2.75
C THR A 180 -4.97 4.89 -2.17
N VAL A 181 -4.42 4.00 -1.35
CA VAL A 181 -5.19 2.95 -0.68
C VAL A 181 -5.21 3.22 0.82
N ASN A 182 -6.40 3.51 1.34
CA ASN A 182 -6.70 3.66 2.76
C ASN A 182 -7.63 2.54 3.25
N GLY A 183 -8.39 1.93 2.33
CA GLY A 183 -9.41 0.91 2.59
C GLY A 183 -8.90 -0.52 2.36
N THR A 184 -9.80 -1.38 1.91
CA THR A 184 -9.54 -2.81 1.74
C THR A 184 -9.62 -3.23 0.28
N ILE A 185 -8.62 -3.96 -0.20
CA ILE A 185 -8.65 -4.73 -1.43
C ILE A 185 -8.45 -6.19 -1.03
N ASP A 186 -9.46 -7.05 -1.23
CA ASP A 186 -9.44 -8.48 -0.86
C ASP A 186 -10.01 -9.29 -2.03
N VAL A 187 -9.12 -9.79 -2.87
CA VAL A 187 -9.44 -10.36 -4.19
C VAL A 187 -8.81 -11.74 -4.38
N ALA A 188 -9.29 -12.47 -5.38
CA ALA A 188 -8.78 -13.80 -5.67
C ALA A 188 -7.43 -13.80 -6.41
N GLY A 189 -7.20 -12.80 -7.27
CA GLY A 189 -6.00 -12.65 -8.07
C GLY A 189 -5.05 -11.57 -7.53
N HIS A 190 -4.66 -10.59 -8.38
CA HIS A 190 -3.80 -9.49 -7.98
C HIS A 190 -4.61 -8.36 -7.32
N ALA A 191 -4.23 -7.98 -6.09
CA ALA A 191 -4.88 -6.84 -5.47
C ALA A 191 -4.48 -5.53 -6.16
N LEU A 192 -3.20 -5.35 -6.50
CA LEU A 192 -2.73 -4.26 -7.34
C LEU A 192 -1.76 -4.80 -8.41
N TYR A 193 -2.00 -4.43 -9.68
CA TYR A 193 -1.12 -4.71 -10.81
C TYR A 193 -0.66 -3.40 -11.45
N LEU A 194 0.55 -2.96 -11.10
CA LEU A 194 1.10 -1.65 -11.43
C LEU A 194 2.13 -1.79 -12.55
N ALA A 195 1.67 -2.03 -13.79
CA ALA A 195 2.53 -2.28 -14.94
C ALA A 195 3.08 -0.99 -15.56
N GLY A 196 2.40 0.14 -15.44
CA GLY A 196 2.80 1.45 -15.93
C GLY A 196 3.24 2.40 -14.84
N ASN A 197 3.85 3.51 -15.25
CA ASN A 197 4.32 4.55 -14.33
C ASN A 197 3.16 5.22 -13.56
N GLY A 198 3.43 5.53 -12.33
CA GLY A 198 2.55 6.22 -11.41
C GLY A 198 3.12 6.20 -9.99
N ILE A 199 2.44 6.84 -9.07
CA ILE A 199 2.77 6.83 -7.64
C ILE A 199 1.65 6.12 -6.90
N THR A 200 1.99 5.07 -6.17
CA THR A 200 1.03 4.31 -5.36
C THR A 200 1.41 4.43 -3.88
N ASP A 201 0.46 4.87 -3.06
CA ASP A 201 0.62 5.00 -1.61
C ASP A 201 -0.33 4.02 -0.90
N ILE A 202 0.23 3.11 -0.10
CA ILE A 202 -0.49 2.23 0.82
C ILE A 202 -0.38 2.84 2.21
N ASN A 203 -1.49 3.29 2.77
CA ASN A 203 -1.50 4.04 4.01
C ASN A 203 -1.84 3.18 5.24
N ASN A 204 -1.67 3.75 6.42
CA ASN A 204 -2.02 3.08 7.66
C ASN A 204 -3.51 2.69 7.68
N GLY A 205 -3.79 1.47 8.12
CA GLY A 205 -5.15 0.90 8.13
C GLY A 205 -5.57 0.22 6.82
N ALA A 206 -4.85 0.41 5.71
CA ALA A 206 -5.11 -0.29 4.45
C ALA A 206 -4.89 -1.80 4.59
N CYS A 207 -5.69 -2.59 3.85
CA CYS A 207 -5.51 -4.02 3.69
C CYS A 207 -5.52 -4.36 2.19
N VAL A 208 -4.38 -4.84 1.68
CA VAL A 208 -4.19 -5.19 0.27
C VAL A 208 -3.87 -6.67 0.19
N LYS A 209 -4.83 -7.48 -0.25
CA LYS A 209 -4.76 -8.93 -0.20
C LYS A 209 -5.23 -9.57 -1.49
N GLY A 210 -4.49 -10.57 -1.96
CA GLY A 210 -4.80 -11.36 -3.15
C GLY A 210 -3.97 -12.63 -3.23
N ASP A 211 -4.11 -13.41 -4.30
CA ASP A 211 -3.13 -14.45 -4.65
C ASP A 211 -1.74 -13.85 -4.68
N ALA A 212 -1.58 -12.72 -5.38
CA ALA A 212 -0.50 -11.76 -5.23
C ALA A 212 -1.04 -10.46 -4.62
N GLY A 213 -0.35 -9.91 -3.62
CA GLY A 213 -0.76 -8.64 -3.01
C GLY A 213 -0.56 -7.48 -3.99
N ILE A 214 0.68 -7.08 -4.21
CA ILE A 214 1.04 -6.01 -5.15
C ILE A 214 2.10 -6.55 -6.11
N GLU A 215 1.86 -6.42 -7.40
CA GLU A 215 2.88 -6.56 -8.44
C GLU A 215 3.16 -5.18 -9.02
N ILE A 216 4.37 -4.65 -8.79
CA ILE A 216 4.85 -3.40 -9.37
C ILE A 216 5.89 -3.70 -10.45
N ARG A 217 5.66 -3.12 -11.65
CA ARG A 217 6.51 -3.30 -12.83
C ARG A 217 7.01 -1.97 -13.41
N ALA A 218 6.54 -0.86 -12.88
CA ALA A 218 7.01 0.49 -13.19
C ALA A 218 6.56 1.48 -12.10
N GLY A 219 7.28 2.58 -11.96
CA GLY A 219 6.88 3.71 -11.10
C GLY A 219 7.29 3.59 -9.64
N VAL A 220 6.53 4.22 -8.76
CA VAL A 220 6.86 4.35 -7.34
C VAL A 220 5.76 3.74 -6.47
N LEU A 221 6.14 2.89 -5.53
CA LEU A 221 5.26 2.35 -4.50
C LEU A 221 5.79 2.74 -3.12
N ASN A 222 4.96 3.39 -2.31
CA ASN A 222 5.24 3.69 -0.91
C ASN A 222 4.30 2.89 -0.02
N ILE A 223 4.83 2.03 0.82
CA ILE A 223 4.09 1.33 1.87
C ILE A 223 4.36 2.10 3.18
N ASN A 224 3.40 2.95 3.55
CA ASN A 224 3.48 3.82 4.71
C ASN A 224 2.79 3.23 5.94
N GLY A 225 2.17 2.05 5.79
CA GLY A 225 1.45 1.34 6.83
C GLY A 225 0.55 0.25 6.26
N GLY A 226 -0.44 -0.19 7.05
CA GLY A 226 -1.40 -1.20 6.61
C GLY A 226 -0.80 -2.62 6.49
N THR A 227 -1.50 -3.46 5.75
CA THR A 227 -1.09 -4.85 5.50
C THR A 227 -1.13 -5.15 4.00
N VAL A 228 -0.06 -5.74 3.48
CA VAL A 228 0.02 -6.33 2.14
C VAL A 228 0.20 -7.82 2.31
N GLU A 229 -0.73 -8.63 1.80
CA GLU A 229 -0.78 -10.07 2.04
C GLU A 229 -0.97 -10.85 0.74
N SER A 230 -0.22 -11.95 0.58
CA SER A 230 -0.51 -12.96 -0.44
C SER A 230 -1.20 -14.18 0.16
N THR A 231 -2.08 -14.79 -0.63
CA THR A 231 -2.77 -16.05 -0.27
C THR A 231 -2.29 -17.22 -1.13
N GLY A 232 -1.58 -16.95 -2.22
CA GLY A 232 -1.15 -17.95 -3.18
C GLY A 232 0.15 -18.65 -2.85
N THR A 233 0.47 -19.62 -3.70
CA THR A 233 1.78 -20.30 -3.71
C THR A 233 2.70 -19.54 -4.66
N TYR A 234 3.91 -19.24 -4.21
CA TYR A 234 4.89 -18.50 -5.00
C TYR A 234 5.26 -19.22 -6.29
N SER A 235 5.22 -18.51 -7.39
CA SER A 235 5.80 -18.87 -8.66
C SER A 235 6.83 -17.84 -9.11
N VAL A 236 7.90 -18.31 -9.76
CA VAL A 236 8.92 -17.40 -10.30
C VAL A 236 8.31 -16.55 -11.42
N PRO A 237 8.55 -15.23 -11.42
CA PRO A 237 8.09 -14.35 -12.49
C PRO A 237 8.61 -14.82 -13.86
N SER A 238 7.76 -14.72 -14.87
CA SER A 238 8.11 -15.05 -16.25
C SER A 238 8.30 -13.80 -17.09
N ALA A 239 9.16 -13.86 -18.11
CA ALA A 239 9.26 -12.83 -19.13
C ALA A 239 7.91 -12.68 -19.83
N ASN A 240 7.25 -11.54 -19.64
CA ASN A 240 5.90 -11.28 -20.13
C ASN A 240 5.72 -9.79 -20.44
N GLY A 241 5.27 -9.47 -21.65
CA GLY A 241 5.05 -8.10 -22.08
C GLY A 241 3.86 -7.44 -21.39
N ASN A 242 2.78 -8.20 -21.19
CA ASN A 242 1.56 -7.73 -20.53
C ASN A 242 0.98 -8.87 -19.69
N GLY A 243 0.22 -8.50 -18.67
CA GLY A 243 -0.38 -9.43 -17.75
C GLY A 243 0.53 -9.77 -16.58
N THR A 244 -0.01 -10.56 -15.69
CA THR A 244 0.64 -10.96 -14.44
C THR A 244 1.81 -11.89 -14.71
N THR A 245 2.90 -11.72 -13.98
CA THR A 245 4.13 -12.49 -14.17
C THR A 245 4.34 -13.55 -13.11
N ALA A 246 3.81 -13.33 -11.91
CA ALA A 246 4.02 -14.21 -10.77
C ALA A 246 2.76 -14.32 -9.92
N SER A 247 2.76 -15.27 -9.00
CA SER A 247 1.75 -15.47 -7.97
C SER A 247 2.40 -15.72 -6.61
N GLY A 248 1.63 -15.65 -5.55
CA GLY A 248 2.03 -16.09 -4.22
C GLY A 248 3.10 -15.26 -3.52
N ALA A 249 3.34 -14.01 -3.94
CA ALA A 249 4.11 -13.06 -3.16
C ALA A 249 3.26 -11.87 -2.74
N ALA A 250 3.49 -11.39 -1.51
CA ALA A 250 2.76 -10.22 -1.04
C ALA A 250 3.20 -8.97 -1.81
N LEU A 251 4.49 -8.85 -2.10
CA LEU A 251 5.06 -7.80 -2.94
C LEU A 251 5.93 -8.42 -4.02
N ILE A 252 5.59 -8.20 -5.28
CA ILE A 252 6.36 -8.58 -6.45
C ILE A 252 6.94 -7.31 -7.08
N VAL A 253 8.25 -7.26 -7.23
CA VAL A 253 8.98 -6.18 -7.90
C VAL A 253 9.65 -6.79 -9.13
N ALA A 254 9.06 -6.58 -10.30
CA ALA A 254 9.48 -7.26 -11.53
C ALA A 254 9.37 -6.30 -12.72
N GLU A 255 10.42 -6.21 -13.54
CA GLU A 255 10.43 -5.27 -14.66
C GLU A 255 9.40 -5.59 -15.76
N HIS A 256 8.89 -4.54 -16.38
CA HIS A 256 8.00 -4.61 -17.54
C HIS A 256 8.80 -4.45 -18.85
N THR A 257 8.28 -4.97 -19.98
CA THR A 257 8.89 -4.81 -21.32
C THR A 257 9.12 -3.36 -21.76
N THR A 258 8.43 -2.41 -21.14
CA THR A 258 8.66 -0.98 -21.37
C THR A 258 9.91 -0.45 -20.67
N ASN A 259 10.54 -1.28 -19.83
CA ASN A 259 11.82 -1.03 -19.18
C ASN A 259 11.86 0.31 -18.43
N GLN A 260 10.83 0.56 -17.63
CA GLN A 260 10.71 1.76 -16.80
C GLN A 260 11.21 1.46 -15.39
N GLY A 261 11.84 2.46 -14.75
CA GLY A 261 12.37 2.30 -13.39
C GLY A 261 11.30 1.99 -12.36
N ILE A 262 11.69 1.19 -11.36
CA ILE A 262 10.86 0.82 -10.22
C ILE A 262 11.51 1.31 -8.94
N THR A 263 10.75 2.01 -8.12
CA THR A 263 11.17 2.36 -6.76
C THR A 263 10.10 1.93 -5.76
N VAL A 264 10.49 1.09 -4.82
CA VAL A 264 9.61 0.67 -3.72
C VAL A 264 10.20 1.13 -2.40
N ASN A 265 9.40 1.81 -1.60
CA ASN A 265 9.76 2.25 -0.25
C ASN A 265 8.81 1.58 0.76
N VAL A 266 9.34 0.70 1.59
CA VAL A 266 8.65 0.13 2.73
C VAL A 266 9.04 0.92 3.98
N ASN A 267 8.21 1.87 4.36
CA ASN A 267 8.44 2.74 5.50
C ASN A 267 7.91 2.13 6.81
N SER A 268 6.78 1.41 6.72
CA SER A 268 6.15 0.71 7.85
C SER A 268 5.09 -0.28 7.34
N GLY A 269 4.31 -0.90 8.25
CA GLY A 269 3.24 -1.83 7.93
C GLY A 269 3.66 -3.29 7.98
N ASN A 270 2.77 -4.18 7.52
CA ASN A 270 2.99 -5.61 7.50
C ASN A 270 3.01 -6.14 6.07
N ILE A 271 4.06 -6.84 5.69
CA ILE A 271 4.15 -7.57 4.42
C ILE A 271 4.19 -9.05 4.76
N LYS A 272 3.15 -9.79 4.37
CA LYS A 272 2.94 -11.15 4.84
C LYS A 272 2.63 -12.10 3.70
N ALA A 273 3.41 -13.16 3.62
CA ALA A 273 3.14 -14.26 2.70
C ALA A 273 2.26 -15.34 3.33
N ALA A 274 1.51 -16.07 2.48
CA ALA A 274 1.01 -17.39 2.84
C ALA A 274 2.17 -18.35 3.11
N SER A 275 1.90 -19.50 3.74
CA SER A 275 2.94 -20.46 4.15
C SER A 275 3.82 -20.97 3.00
N ALA A 276 3.28 -21.06 1.78
CA ALA A 276 3.99 -21.45 0.56
C ALA A 276 4.38 -20.26 -0.34
N GLY A 277 4.17 -19.03 0.16
CA GLY A 277 4.44 -17.78 -0.56
C GLY A 277 5.78 -17.16 -0.19
N LYS A 278 6.02 -15.99 -0.74
CA LYS A 278 7.10 -15.08 -0.37
C LYS A 278 6.53 -13.75 0.11
N ALA A 279 7.17 -13.12 1.10
CA ALA A 279 6.76 -11.78 1.47
C ALA A 279 7.12 -10.79 0.35
N ILE A 280 8.37 -10.86 -0.14
CA ILE A 280 8.87 -9.99 -1.20
C ILE A 280 9.61 -10.85 -2.22
N ALA A 281 9.33 -10.64 -3.50
CA ALA A 281 10.06 -11.22 -4.62
C ALA A 281 10.55 -10.09 -5.54
N VAL A 282 11.86 -10.08 -5.83
CA VAL A 282 12.49 -9.11 -6.73
C VAL A 282 13.12 -9.87 -7.89
N SER A 283 12.76 -9.53 -9.13
CA SER A 283 13.19 -10.26 -10.31
C SER A 283 13.33 -9.37 -11.53
N ASP A 284 14.11 -9.84 -12.49
CA ASP A 284 14.33 -9.22 -13.79
C ASP A 284 13.89 -10.16 -14.94
N PRO A 285 12.58 -10.37 -15.12
CA PRO A 285 12.09 -11.26 -16.15
C PRO A 285 12.38 -10.78 -17.58
N GLN A 286 12.84 -9.54 -17.74
CA GLN A 286 13.20 -8.96 -19.04
C GLN A 286 14.70 -9.02 -19.35
N SER A 287 15.53 -9.49 -18.41
CA SER A 287 16.99 -9.60 -18.55
C SER A 287 17.69 -8.26 -18.85
N THR A 288 17.26 -7.20 -18.18
CA THR A 288 17.82 -5.83 -18.33
C THR A 288 18.97 -5.56 -17.36
N GLY A 289 19.21 -6.45 -16.40
CA GLY A 289 20.28 -6.35 -15.40
C GLY A 289 19.84 -5.69 -14.09
N GLY A 290 18.56 -5.34 -13.93
CA GLY A 290 17.96 -4.87 -12.68
C GLY A 290 18.47 -3.52 -12.17
N ASN A 291 19.18 -2.74 -12.99
CA ASN A 291 19.80 -1.47 -12.56
C ASN A 291 18.76 -0.39 -12.19
N ASP A 292 17.57 -0.47 -12.75
CA ASP A 292 16.48 0.47 -12.51
C ASP A 292 15.49 0.00 -11.44
N VAL A 293 15.80 -1.11 -10.75
CA VAL A 293 15.00 -1.64 -9.64
C VAL A 293 15.59 -1.21 -8.31
N LYS A 294 14.78 -0.58 -7.46
CA LYS A 294 15.16 -0.15 -6.10
C LYS A 294 14.08 -0.52 -5.10
N LEU A 295 14.44 -1.37 -4.15
CA LEU A 295 13.61 -1.71 -3.00
C LEU A 295 14.30 -1.25 -1.72
N ASN A 296 13.72 -0.27 -1.06
CA ASN A 296 14.18 0.29 0.21
C ASN A 296 13.26 -0.18 1.33
N VAL A 297 13.77 -0.93 2.30
CA VAL A 297 13.02 -1.35 3.49
C VAL A 297 13.59 -0.62 4.70
N ALA A 298 12.91 0.44 5.11
CA ALA A 298 13.29 1.27 6.26
C ALA A 298 12.58 0.89 7.56
N GLY A 299 11.51 0.06 7.46
CA GLY A 299 10.72 -0.36 8.62
C GLY A 299 9.68 -1.42 8.26
N GLY A 300 8.74 -1.65 9.18
CA GLY A 300 7.67 -2.62 9.00
C GLY A 300 8.02 -4.02 9.48
N ASN A 301 7.07 -4.93 9.31
CA ASN A 301 7.18 -6.34 9.68
C ASN A 301 7.01 -7.21 8.43
N VAL A 302 8.05 -7.96 8.06
CA VAL A 302 8.11 -8.79 6.85
C VAL A 302 8.11 -10.26 7.25
N VAL A 303 7.03 -10.97 6.93
CA VAL A 303 6.82 -12.37 7.26
C VAL A 303 6.71 -13.21 5.99
N GLY A 304 7.68 -14.09 5.73
CA GLY A 304 7.71 -14.99 4.55
C GLY A 304 8.95 -14.84 3.66
N GLY A 305 9.95 -14.10 4.12
CA GLY A 305 11.27 -13.95 3.47
C GLY A 305 11.27 -13.00 2.27
N ILE A 306 12.49 -12.55 1.95
CA ILE A 306 12.80 -11.78 0.74
C ILE A 306 13.54 -12.73 -0.22
N GLN A 307 13.10 -12.75 -1.47
CA GLN A 307 13.79 -13.48 -2.54
C GLN A 307 14.21 -12.49 -3.62
N VAL A 308 15.49 -12.51 -3.97
CA VAL A 308 16.05 -11.77 -5.10
C VAL A 308 16.49 -12.78 -6.15
N GLU A 309 16.25 -12.50 -7.41
CA GLU A 309 16.73 -13.32 -8.51
C GLU A 309 18.24 -13.21 -8.63
N GLU A 310 18.94 -14.35 -8.81
CA GLU A 310 20.40 -14.41 -8.86
C GLU A 310 21.00 -13.49 -9.95
N SER A 311 20.32 -13.36 -11.09
CA SER A 311 20.74 -12.52 -12.22
C SER A 311 20.96 -11.04 -11.86
N ILE A 312 20.25 -10.53 -10.84
CA ILE A 312 20.29 -9.13 -10.42
C ILE A 312 20.89 -8.91 -9.03
N GLU A 313 21.36 -9.94 -8.35
CA GLU A 313 21.98 -9.79 -7.03
C GLU A 313 23.18 -8.83 -7.03
N THR A 314 23.95 -8.82 -8.12
CA THR A 314 25.10 -7.92 -8.30
C THR A 314 24.71 -6.43 -8.39
N ALA A 315 23.51 -6.12 -8.87
CA ALA A 315 22.97 -4.78 -8.93
C ALA A 315 22.53 -4.25 -7.54
N LYS A 316 22.47 -5.16 -6.53
CA LYS A 316 22.03 -4.85 -5.15
C LYS A 316 20.72 -4.05 -5.11
N PRO A 317 19.64 -4.57 -5.73
CA PRO A 317 18.39 -3.82 -5.85
C PRO A 317 17.67 -3.63 -4.51
N VAL A 318 18.08 -4.36 -3.46
CA VAL A 318 17.44 -4.35 -2.14
C VAL A 318 18.36 -3.70 -1.11
N ALA A 319 17.84 -2.73 -0.38
CA ALA A 319 18.49 -2.09 0.76
C ALA A 319 17.59 -2.16 2.00
N VAL A 320 18.06 -2.82 3.05
CA VAL A 320 17.34 -2.92 4.33
C VAL A 320 18.06 -2.08 5.37
N THR A 321 17.37 -1.09 5.94
CA THR A 321 17.90 -0.18 6.96
C THR A 321 17.15 -0.25 8.29
N GLY A 322 15.99 -0.92 8.32
CA GLY A 322 15.18 -1.09 9.52
C GLY A 322 14.08 -2.13 9.33
N GLY A 323 13.41 -2.50 10.43
CA GLY A 323 12.27 -3.40 10.41
C GLY A 323 12.49 -4.73 11.15
N THR A 324 11.44 -5.57 11.08
CA THR A 324 11.38 -6.89 11.69
C THR A 324 11.12 -7.95 10.63
N PHE A 325 11.82 -9.07 10.67
CA PHE A 325 11.80 -10.07 9.62
C PHE A 325 11.71 -11.49 10.18
N SER A 326 10.98 -12.37 9.52
CA SER A 326 10.94 -13.80 9.87
C SER A 326 12.10 -14.60 9.28
N SER A 327 13.00 -13.98 8.51
CA SER A 327 14.18 -14.59 7.91
C SER A 327 15.38 -13.65 7.99
N ASP A 328 16.58 -14.21 7.84
CA ASP A 328 17.81 -13.42 7.81
C ASP A 328 17.83 -12.49 6.58
N VAL A 329 18.12 -11.22 6.83
CA VAL A 329 18.23 -10.17 5.81
C VAL A 329 19.59 -9.46 5.83
N SER A 330 20.58 -10.02 6.56
CA SER A 330 21.91 -9.44 6.73
C SER A 330 22.61 -9.15 5.41
N ALA A 331 22.35 -9.97 4.37
CA ALA A 331 22.88 -9.79 3.02
C ALA A 331 22.41 -8.50 2.34
N TYR A 332 21.27 -7.96 2.75
CA TYR A 332 20.66 -6.76 2.18
C TYR A 332 20.93 -5.49 3.00
N THR A 333 21.72 -5.59 4.06
CA THR A 333 22.08 -4.44 4.92
C THR A 333 23.48 -3.94 4.60
N ALA A 334 23.72 -2.64 4.79
CA ALA A 334 25.08 -2.09 4.75
C ALA A 334 25.95 -2.66 5.89
N ASP A 335 27.28 -2.63 5.75
CA ASP A 335 28.19 -3.28 6.71
C ASP A 335 28.08 -2.74 8.14
N ASN A 336 27.77 -1.47 8.30
CA ASN A 336 27.59 -0.81 9.60
C ASN A 336 26.16 -0.83 10.14
N THR A 337 25.21 -1.39 9.38
CA THR A 337 23.81 -1.50 9.84
C THR A 337 23.69 -2.66 10.81
N PRO A 338 23.29 -2.44 12.09
CA PRO A 338 23.19 -3.51 13.04
C PRO A 338 22.02 -4.43 12.74
N VAL A 339 22.27 -5.73 12.90
CA VAL A 339 21.28 -6.81 12.76
C VAL A 339 21.34 -7.69 14.01
N ALA A 340 20.17 -8.00 14.55
CA ALA A 340 20.02 -8.89 15.69
C ALA A 340 18.88 -9.88 15.46
N PHE A 341 18.83 -10.95 16.25
CA PHE A 341 17.66 -11.83 16.30
C PHE A 341 17.36 -12.31 17.72
N THR A 342 16.11 -12.73 17.90
CA THR A 342 15.66 -13.53 19.04
C THR A 342 15.12 -14.87 18.56
N PHE A 343 15.11 -15.88 19.44
CA PHE A 343 14.38 -17.11 19.19
C PHE A 343 12.89 -16.94 19.51
N ASN A 344 12.03 -17.48 18.68
CA ASN A 344 10.60 -17.51 18.97
C ASN A 344 10.31 -18.53 20.11
N GLU A 345 9.35 -18.20 20.95
CA GLU A 345 8.99 -19.07 22.08
C GLU A 345 8.68 -20.51 21.62
N GLY A 346 9.25 -21.49 22.32
CA GLY A 346 9.00 -22.91 22.08
C GLY A 346 9.72 -23.53 20.87
N THR A 347 10.55 -22.77 20.15
CA THR A 347 11.26 -23.25 18.96
C THR A 347 12.72 -22.79 18.96
N SER A 348 13.65 -23.74 18.94
CA SER A 348 15.09 -23.43 18.81
C SER A 348 15.54 -23.07 17.38
N ASN A 349 14.68 -23.29 16.38
CA ASN A 349 15.04 -23.10 14.96
C ASN A 349 14.33 -21.92 14.30
N ASN A 350 13.38 -21.27 14.96
CA ASN A 350 12.62 -20.18 14.40
C ASN A 350 13.05 -18.84 15.02
N ARG A 351 13.55 -17.95 14.18
CA ARG A 351 14.16 -16.67 14.61
C ARG A 351 13.32 -15.51 14.09
N THR A 352 13.30 -14.44 14.88
CA THR A 352 12.82 -13.14 14.41
C THR A 352 14.01 -12.19 14.36
N TYR A 353 14.28 -11.62 13.19
CA TYR A 353 15.38 -10.71 12.94
C TYR A 353 14.94 -9.26 13.05
N TYR A 354 15.83 -8.43 13.54
CA TYR A 354 15.63 -7.00 13.78
C TYR A 354 16.77 -6.22 13.13
N VAL A 355 16.42 -5.19 12.38
CA VAL A 355 17.40 -4.36 11.67
C VAL A 355 17.31 -2.93 12.16
N GLY A 356 18.49 -2.31 12.35
CA GLY A 356 18.63 -0.93 12.79
C GLY A 356 18.67 -0.78 14.32
N ALA A 357 19.56 0.11 14.80
CA ALA A 357 19.83 0.30 16.22
C ALA A 357 18.57 0.62 17.04
N GLY A 358 17.67 1.45 16.53
CA GLY A 358 16.42 1.81 17.21
C GLY A 358 15.47 0.62 17.36
N THR A 359 15.32 -0.21 16.34
CA THR A 359 14.52 -1.44 16.40
C THR A 359 15.07 -2.41 17.42
N ILE A 360 16.39 -2.65 17.38
CA ILE A 360 17.09 -3.57 18.30
C ILE A 360 16.99 -3.06 19.75
N GLN A 361 17.19 -1.76 19.98
CA GLN A 361 17.04 -1.14 21.29
C GLN A 361 15.63 -1.33 21.86
N ASN A 362 14.61 -1.11 21.03
CA ASN A 362 13.21 -1.29 21.45
C ASN A 362 12.92 -2.75 21.83
N VAL A 363 13.43 -3.70 21.07
CA VAL A 363 13.30 -5.14 21.37
C VAL A 363 14.02 -5.45 22.68
N ALA A 364 15.29 -5.04 22.83
CA ALA A 364 16.08 -5.32 24.01
C ALA A 364 15.42 -4.85 25.32
N ASN A 365 14.77 -3.69 25.28
CA ASN A 365 14.07 -3.13 26.45
C ASN A 365 12.79 -3.89 26.83
N ASN A 366 12.22 -4.66 25.90
CA ASN A 366 10.99 -5.43 26.11
C ASN A 366 11.24 -6.93 26.35
N LEU A 367 12.51 -7.36 26.38
CA LEU A 367 12.83 -8.75 26.74
C LEU A 367 12.63 -8.99 28.24
N SER A 368 12.33 -10.24 28.59
CA SER A 368 12.18 -10.72 29.96
C SER A 368 13.42 -11.52 30.39
N ALA A 369 13.61 -11.69 31.69
CA ALA A 369 14.67 -12.52 32.24
C ALA A 369 14.62 -13.94 31.64
N GLY A 370 15.78 -14.48 31.26
CA GLY A 370 15.92 -15.76 30.58
C GLY A 370 15.80 -15.70 29.07
N GLN A 371 15.35 -14.58 28.49
CA GLN A 371 15.35 -14.39 27.04
C GLN A 371 16.73 -13.96 26.52
N GLN A 372 16.95 -14.20 25.23
CA GLN A 372 18.23 -14.02 24.56
C GLN A 372 18.10 -13.08 23.37
N LEU A 373 19.11 -12.22 23.19
CA LEU A 373 19.29 -11.35 22.03
C LEU A 373 20.66 -11.61 21.41
N TRP A 374 20.69 -11.94 20.14
CA TRP A 374 21.89 -12.22 19.38
C TRP A 374 22.18 -11.07 18.43
N ILE A 375 23.35 -10.42 18.54
CA ILE A 375 23.80 -9.35 17.66
C ILE A 375 24.72 -9.98 16.62
N VAL A 376 24.29 -10.01 15.36
CA VAL A 376 24.98 -10.74 14.28
C VAL A 376 25.74 -9.83 13.33
N LYS A 377 25.50 -8.52 13.39
CA LYS A 377 26.19 -7.56 12.51
C LYS A 377 26.17 -6.16 13.11
N GLY A 378 27.24 -5.40 12.85
CA GLY A 378 27.34 -3.96 13.06
C GLY A 378 27.64 -3.54 14.50
N THR A 379 27.40 -2.25 14.78
CA THR A 379 27.66 -1.62 16.07
C THR A 379 26.35 -1.24 16.75
N VAL A 380 26.16 -1.64 18.03
CA VAL A 380 24.97 -1.28 18.79
C VAL A 380 25.31 -0.96 20.26
N THR A 381 24.67 0.10 20.75
CA THR A 381 24.70 0.45 22.18
C THR A 381 23.29 0.28 22.73
N LEU A 382 23.11 -0.63 23.67
CA LEU A 382 21.83 -0.97 24.28
C LEU A 382 21.76 -0.40 25.70
N MET A 383 20.74 0.36 26.00
CA MET A 383 20.50 0.96 27.31
C MET A 383 19.16 0.47 27.87
N GLY A 384 19.11 0.29 29.21
CA GLY A 384 17.88 -0.17 29.87
C GLY A 384 17.49 -1.61 29.59
N VAL A 385 18.44 -2.47 29.18
CA VAL A 385 18.21 -3.90 29.00
C VAL A 385 17.89 -4.52 30.36
N PRO A 386 16.77 -5.26 30.49
CA PRO A 386 16.33 -5.81 31.77
C PRO A 386 17.31 -6.84 32.35
N ALA A 387 17.33 -6.93 33.68
CA ALA A 387 18.12 -7.95 34.40
C ALA A 387 17.68 -9.37 34.00
N GLY A 388 18.66 -10.29 33.89
CA GLY A 388 18.41 -11.68 33.48
C GLY A 388 18.28 -11.91 31.98
N VAL A 389 18.29 -10.86 31.15
CA VAL A 389 18.43 -10.98 29.69
C VAL A 389 19.88 -11.30 29.33
N THR A 390 20.11 -12.22 28.39
CA THR A 390 21.45 -12.54 27.90
C THR A 390 21.62 -11.99 26.47
N VAL A 391 22.70 -11.23 26.26
CA VAL A 391 23.07 -10.69 24.95
C VAL A 391 24.32 -11.39 24.43
N TYR A 392 24.26 -11.90 23.23
CA TYR A 392 25.34 -12.62 22.53
C TYR A 392 25.88 -11.76 21.39
N PRO A 393 27.08 -11.20 21.47
CA PRO A 393 27.74 -10.58 20.33
C PRO A 393 28.36 -11.65 19.43
N GLU A 394 28.15 -11.57 18.12
CA GLU A 394 28.94 -12.35 17.15
C GLU A 394 30.32 -11.69 16.89
N HIS A 395 31.23 -12.46 16.26
CA HIS A 395 32.51 -11.92 15.84
C HIS A 395 32.32 -10.70 14.91
N ASP A 396 33.21 -9.75 15.01
CA ASP A 396 33.21 -8.49 14.24
C ASP A 396 32.06 -7.53 14.56
N THR A 397 31.33 -7.75 15.67
CA THR A 397 30.33 -6.81 16.19
C THR A 397 30.92 -5.96 17.32
N VAL A 398 30.42 -4.72 17.45
CA VAL A 398 30.75 -3.84 18.59
C VAL A 398 29.48 -3.61 19.41
N VAL A 399 29.45 -4.16 20.61
CA VAL A 399 28.24 -4.21 21.44
C VAL A 399 28.50 -3.66 22.83
N SER A 400 27.70 -2.69 23.25
CA SER A 400 27.67 -2.19 24.63
C SER A 400 26.24 -2.39 25.21
N VAL A 401 26.20 -2.91 26.44
CA VAL A 401 24.93 -3.16 27.17
C VAL A 401 24.97 -2.47 28.52
N ASN A 402 24.02 -1.54 28.73
CA ASN A 402 23.93 -0.77 29.99
C ASN A 402 25.26 -0.12 30.40
N GLY A 403 26.04 0.35 29.42
CA GLY A 403 27.34 0.99 29.62
C GLY A 403 28.54 0.05 29.73
N LYS A 404 28.33 -1.28 29.70
CA LYS A 404 29.43 -2.27 29.66
C LYS A 404 29.69 -2.66 28.20
N ASP A 405 30.92 -2.57 27.73
CA ASP A 405 31.39 -3.17 26.49
C ASP A 405 31.43 -4.69 26.65
N ILE A 406 30.70 -5.39 25.76
CA ILE A 406 30.58 -6.85 25.72
C ILE A 406 31.06 -7.44 24.41
N SER A 407 31.71 -6.68 23.55
CA SER A 407 32.10 -7.07 22.19
C SER A 407 32.92 -8.38 22.11
N ASN A 408 33.52 -8.80 23.17
CA ASN A 408 34.32 -10.04 23.28
C ASN A 408 33.64 -11.11 24.17
N GLU A 409 32.41 -10.91 24.62
CA GLU A 409 31.68 -11.85 25.49
C GLU A 409 30.89 -12.87 24.64
N PHE A 410 31.58 -13.64 23.78
CA PHE A 410 30.95 -14.54 22.81
C PHE A 410 30.14 -15.68 23.43
N ASP A 411 30.44 -16.05 24.71
CA ASP A 411 29.61 -16.99 25.49
C ASP A 411 28.33 -16.36 26.05
N GLY A 412 28.11 -15.08 25.77
CA GLY A 412 26.96 -14.30 26.19
C GLY A 412 27.13 -13.54 27.48
N TYR A 413 26.66 -12.30 27.51
CA TYR A 413 26.59 -11.45 28.68
C TYR A 413 25.16 -11.41 29.24
N THR A 414 24.96 -12.01 30.43
CA THR A 414 23.70 -11.89 31.15
C THR A 414 23.71 -10.62 32.01
N VAL A 415 22.70 -9.77 31.78
CA VAL A 415 22.54 -8.54 32.56
C VAL A 415 22.29 -8.90 34.03
N PRO A 416 23.15 -8.47 34.97
CA PRO A 416 23.02 -8.86 36.37
C PRO A 416 21.73 -8.31 36.99
N GLN A 417 21.16 -9.06 37.90
CA GLN A 417 20.09 -8.55 38.76
C GLN A 417 20.70 -7.46 39.65
N SER A 418 20.35 -6.20 39.38
CA SER A 418 20.96 -5.11 40.11
C SER A 418 20.56 -5.14 41.60
N SER A 419 21.53 -5.35 42.46
CA SER A 419 21.48 -4.83 43.83
C SER A 419 22.04 -3.41 43.79
N GLY A 420 21.25 -2.41 43.52
CA GLY A 420 21.59 -1.00 43.72
C GLY A 420 22.20 -0.28 42.51
N TYR A 421 21.80 0.96 42.37
CA TYR A 421 22.28 1.93 41.38
C TYR A 421 23.79 2.14 41.50
N TYR A 422 24.56 1.88 40.46
CA TYR A 422 25.91 2.42 40.35
C TYR A 422 25.80 3.89 39.91
N TYR A 423 25.90 4.81 40.88
CA TYR A 423 26.23 6.18 40.57
C TYR A 423 27.69 6.18 40.06
N TYR A 424 27.90 6.60 38.82
CA TYR A 424 29.23 6.97 38.36
C TYR A 424 29.72 8.14 39.21
N GLN A 425 30.62 7.90 40.17
CA GLN A 425 31.41 8.96 40.79
C GLN A 425 32.60 9.22 39.89
N PRO A 426 32.74 10.44 39.32
CA PRO A 426 34.01 10.78 38.69
C PRO A 426 35.11 10.72 39.74
N THR A 427 36.13 9.88 39.52
CA THR A 427 37.33 9.87 40.29
C THR A 427 38.04 11.20 40.09
N THR A 428 37.95 12.07 41.07
CA THR A 428 38.86 13.23 41.20
C THR A 428 40.23 12.69 41.50
N ASP A 429 41.11 12.63 40.50
CA ASP A 429 42.53 12.41 40.66
C ASP A 429 43.10 13.61 41.43
N THR A 430 43.18 13.48 42.74
CA THR A 430 44.02 14.35 43.58
C THR A 430 45.47 13.88 43.45
N LYS A 431 46.21 14.49 42.52
CA LYS A 431 47.67 14.47 42.56
C LYS A 431 48.11 15.11 43.86
N THR A 432 48.53 14.28 44.83
CA THR A 432 49.35 14.70 45.93
C THR A 432 50.78 14.97 45.41
N THR A 433 51.13 16.24 45.27
CA THR A 433 52.54 16.67 45.11
C THR A 433 53.22 16.47 46.42
N ASP A 434 54.06 15.45 46.48
CA ASP A 434 55.05 15.26 47.57
C ASP A 434 56.17 16.27 47.35
N THR A 435 56.14 17.33 48.12
CA THR A 435 57.34 18.22 48.32
C THR A 435 58.12 17.72 49.52
N LYS A 436 59.22 17.03 49.27
CA LYS A 436 60.31 16.92 50.24
C LYS A 436 61.17 18.16 50.16
N GLY A 437 61.23 18.92 51.26
CA GLY A 437 62.31 19.81 51.63
C GLY A 437 63.39 19.12 52.40
#